data_7c0a01fb7b03d73a7f7c50525faa375e
#
_entry.id   7c0a01fb7b03d73a7f7c50525faa375e
#
_cell.length_a   1.000
_cell.length_b   1.000
_cell.length_c   1.000
_cell.angle_alpha   90.00
_cell.angle_beta   90.00
_cell.angle_gamma   90.00
#
_symmetry.space_group_name_H-M   'P 1'
#
loop_
_entity.id
_entity.type
_entity.pdbx_description
1 polymer ?
#
loop_
_entity_poly.entity_id
_entity_poly.type
_entity_poly.pdbx_seq_one_letter_code
_entity_poly.pdbx_strand_id
1 'polypeptide(L)'
;MVRILGIIVITFLSAMAHADVIFPSLTADDLNGRSLDLPGDFPGTPTIVFIAYKRNQQPSIDAWVERLGLRESGGPAWVELPVVGRGAAFFRSFVDKGMRSGITSLSMRAKTITIYSSRSAFNRALEIDTRVEIYVALVDPDGTVHSLIQGDVTEAKVKKLRAAYP
;
A
#
# COMPACT_ATOMS: atom_id res chain seq x y z
N MET A 1 -21.46 -54.92 37.48
CA MET A 1 -21.97 -53.80 36.67
C MET A 1 -20.95 -52.66 36.73
N VAL A 2 -20.11 -52.50 35.72
CA VAL A 2 -19.10 -51.44 35.63
C VAL A 2 -19.66 -50.34 34.73
N ARG A 3 -19.87 -49.13 35.30
CA ARG A 3 -20.29 -47.95 34.54
C ARG A 3 -19.04 -47.23 34.02
N ILE A 4 -18.85 -47.28 32.71
CA ILE A 4 -17.80 -46.50 32.03
C ILE A 4 -18.36 -45.08 31.82
N LEU A 5 -17.77 -44.12 32.53
CA LEU A 5 -18.06 -42.70 32.37
C LEU A 5 -17.22 -42.14 31.19
N GLY A 6 -17.87 -41.91 30.07
CA GLY A 6 -17.18 -41.31 28.92
C GLY A 6 -16.95 -39.81 29.12
N ILE A 7 -15.68 -39.41 29.15
CA ILE A 7 -15.28 -37.99 29.20
C ILE A 7 -15.30 -37.46 27.75
N ILE A 8 -16.24 -36.57 27.47
CA ILE A 8 -16.27 -35.80 26.21
C ILE A 8 -15.32 -34.62 26.37
N VAL A 9 -14.15 -34.69 25.69
CA VAL A 9 -13.22 -33.57 25.61
C VAL A 9 -13.70 -32.67 24.44
N ILE A 10 -14.30 -31.53 24.77
CA ILE A 10 -14.64 -30.49 23.78
C ILE A 10 -13.41 -29.63 23.59
N THR A 11 -12.70 -29.85 22.49
CA THR A 11 -11.61 -28.97 22.03
C THR A 11 -12.20 -27.69 21.43
N PHE A 12 -12.13 -26.59 22.18
CA PHE A 12 -12.39 -25.26 21.64
C PHE A 12 -11.26 -24.87 20.68
N LEU A 13 -11.53 -24.94 19.40
CA LEU A 13 -10.66 -24.36 18.37
C LEU A 13 -10.88 -22.84 18.39
N SER A 14 -10.03 -22.11 19.14
CA SER A 14 -10.02 -20.64 19.11
C SER A 14 -9.54 -20.21 17.74
N ALA A 15 -10.44 -19.82 16.86
CA ALA A 15 -10.10 -19.08 15.65
C ALA A 15 -9.48 -17.73 16.10
N MET A 16 -8.18 -17.57 15.95
CA MET A 16 -7.55 -16.26 16.08
C MET A 16 -8.07 -15.40 14.94
N ALA A 17 -9.00 -14.50 15.24
CA ALA A 17 -9.38 -13.43 14.33
C ALA A 17 -8.12 -12.56 14.13
N HIS A 18 -7.49 -12.68 12.98
CA HIS A 18 -6.54 -11.66 12.52
C HIS A 18 -7.38 -10.42 12.27
N ALA A 19 -7.09 -9.33 12.97
CA ALA A 19 -7.68 -8.04 12.64
C ALA A 19 -7.23 -7.71 11.21
N ASP A 20 -8.19 -7.44 10.33
CA ASP A 20 -7.88 -7.03 8.97
C ASP A 20 -7.10 -5.72 9.02
N VAL A 21 -5.98 -5.66 8.31
CA VAL A 21 -5.21 -4.42 8.14
C VAL A 21 -6.04 -3.47 7.30
N ILE A 22 -6.30 -2.28 7.83
CA ILE A 22 -7.10 -1.26 7.15
C ILE A 22 -6.22 -0.08 6.75
N PHE A 23 -6.29 0.32 5.49
CA PHE A 23 -5.62 1.51 5.00
C PHE A 23 -6.20 2.76 5.69
N PRO A 24 -5.34 3.64 6.28
CA PRO A 24 -5.84 4.78 7.04
C PRO A 24 -6.50 5.83 6.14
N SER A 25 -7.65 6.36 6.56
CA SER A 25 -8.28 7.48 5.89
C SER A 25 -7.43 8.75 6.05
N LEU A 26 -7.11 9.41 4.95
CA LEU A 26 -6.35 10.65 4.91
C LEU A 26 -6.57 11.42 3.60
N THR A 27 -6.41 12.73 3.64
CA THR A 27 -6.42 13.57 2.43
C THR A 27 -5.00 13.84 1.98
N ALA A 28 -4.73 13.67 0.68
CA ALA A 28 -3.42 13.92 0.06
C ALA A 28 -3.58 14.47 -1.35
N ASP A 29 -2.55 15.18 -1.85
CA ASP A 29 -2.57 15.68 -3.21
C ASP A 29 -1.70 14.85 -4.15
N ASP A 30 -2.17 14.69 -5.38
CA ASP A 30 -1.33 14.19 -6.46
C ASP A 30 -0.33 15.28 -6.91
N LEU A 31 0.63 14.93 -7.76
CA LEU A 31 1.61 15.89 -8.25
C LEU A 31 1.04 16.88 -9.30
N ASN A 32 -0.20 16.74 -9.73
CA ASN A 32 -0.92 17.76 -10.50
C ASN A 32 -1.65 18.76 -9.60
N GLY A 33 -1.69 18.54 -8.29
CA GLY A 33 -2.34 19.38 -7.28
C GLY A 33 -3.82 19.04 -7.07
N ARG A 34 -4.29 17.89 -7.54
CA ARG A 34 -5.63 17.39 -7.24
C ARG A 34 -5.63 16.79 -5.84
N SER A 35 -6.55 17.23 -4.98
CA SER A 35 -6.77 16.66 -3.66
C SER A 35 -7.62 15.40 -3.74
N LEU A 36 -7.25 14.38 -2.98
CA LEU A 36 -7.82 13.03 -2.98
C LEU A 36 -8.09 12.60 -1.54
N ASP A 37 -9.26 12.03 -1.29
CA ASP A 37 -9.63 11.42 -0.02
C ASP A 37 -9.37 9.91 -0.10
N LEU A 38 -8.24 9.50 0.43
CA LEU A 38 -7.77 8.11 0.39
C LEU A 38 -8.35 7.29 1.55
N PRO A 39 -8.66 6.02 1.31
CA PRO A 39 -8.50 5.24 0.07
C PRO A 39 -9.65 5.39 -0.94
N GLY A 40 -10.72 6.12 -0.61
CA GLY A 40 -11.94 6.22 -1.43
C GLY A 40 -11.71 6.67 -2.88
N ASP A 41 -10.74 7.56 -3.11
CA ASP A 41 -10.39 8.08 -4.44
C ASP A 41 -9.31 7.26 -5.16
N PHE A 42 -8.98 6.07 -4.70
CA PHE A 42 -8.09 5.18 -5.45
C PHE A 42 -8.71 4.77 -6.79
N PRO A 43 -7.90 4.67 -7.88
CA PRO A 43 -8.43 4.56 -9.23
C PRO A 43 -9.00 3.17 -9.60
N GLY A 44 -8.99 2.20 -8.71
CA GLY A 44 -9.44 0.83 -8.98
C GLY A 44 -10.00 0.11 -7.76
N THR A 45 -10.61 -1.04 -8.01
CA THR A 45 -11.15 -1.95 -6.99
C THR A 45 -10.67 -3.36 -7.31
N PRO A 46 -9.55 -3.81 -6.72
CA PRO A 46 -8.60 -3.05 -5.88
C PRO A 46 -7.56 -2.22 -6.68
N THR A 47 -6.81 -1.37 -5.96
CA THR A 47 -5.66 -0.62 -6.48
C THR A 47 -4.36 -1.19 -5.93
N ILE A 48 -3.33 -1.31 -6.77
CA ILE A 48 -1.95 -1.59 -6.34
C ILE A 48 -1.33 -0.29 -5.86
N VAL A 49 -0.88 -0.28 -4.60
CA VAL A 49 -0.34 0.91 -3.93
C VAL A 49 1.14 0.66 -3.59
N PHE A 50 2.05 1.42 -4.23
CA PHE A 50 3.47 1.39 -3.92
C PHE A 50 3.80 2.43 -2.86
N ILE A 51 4.25 2.00 -1.69
CA ILE A 51 4.58 2.86 -0.55
C ILE A 51 6.10 2.98 -0.47
N ALA A 52 6.63 4.21 -0.56
CA ALA A 52 8.05 4.49 -0.47
C ALA A 52 8.35 5.63 0.52
N TYR A 53 9.53 5.60 1.11
CA TYR A 53 9.98 6.56 2.13
C TYR A 53 11.21 7.35 1.73
N LYS A 54 11.91 6.91 0.68
CA LYS A 54 13.20 7.46 0.23
C LYS A 54 13.25 7.48 -1.30
N ARG A 55 13.90 8.51 -1.84
CA ARG A 55 14.08 8.66 -3.28
C ARG A 55 14.82 7.48 -3.95
N ASN A 56 15.79 6.90 -3.25
CA ASN A 56 16.56 5.77 -3.77
C ASN A 56 15.79 4.44 -3.79
N GLN A 57 14.53 4.44 -3.40
CA GLN A 57 13.63 3.29 -3.51
C GLN A 57 12.88 3.24 -4.86
N GLN A 58 12.96 4.29 -5.68
CA GLN A 58 12.30 4.32 -6.98
C GLN A 58 12.66 3.15 -7.91
N PRO A 59 13.92 2.69 -8.01
CA PRO A 59 14.25 1.53 -8.85
C PRO A 59 13.49 0.26 -8.46
N SER A 60 13.21 0.05 -7.17
CA SER A 60 12.40 -1.09 -6.70
C SER A 60 10.96 -0.98 -7.18
N ILE A 61 10.35 0.22 -7.15
CA ILE A 61 9.01 0.46 -7.69
C ILE A 61 8.99 0.21 -9.20
N ASP A 62 9.95 0.77 -9.94
CA ASP A 62 10.03 0.60 -11.39
C ASP A 62 10.12 -0.86 -11.80
N ALA A 63 10.90 -1.68 -11.07
CA ALA A 63 11.00 -3.11 -11.30
C ALA A 63 9.66 -3.85 -11.08
N TRP A 64 8.90 -3.48 -10.05
CA TRP A 64 7.56 -4.01 -9.82
C TRP A 64 6.58 -3.60 -10.94
N VAL A 65 6.57 -2.32 -11.32
CA VAL A 65 5.71 -1.77 -12.37
C VAL A 65 5.98 -2.46 -13.71
N GLU A 66 7.26 -2.69 -14.05
CA GLU A 66 7.67 -3.42 -15.26
C GLU A 66 7.24 -4.89 -15.18
N ARG A 67 7.54 -5.57 -14.07
CA ARG A 67 7.24 -7.00 -13.91
C ARG A 67 5.75 -7.32 -13.92
N LEU A 68 4.91 -6.38 -13.49
CA LEU A 68 3.46 -6.51 -13.50
C LEU A 68 2.82 -5.99 -14.79
N GLY A 69 3.57 -5.37 -15.72
CA GLY A 69 3.04 -4.79 -16.94
C GLY A 69 2.12 -3.58 -16.71
N LEU A 70 2.32 -2.81 -15.63
CA LEU A 70 1.37 -1.79 -15.20
C LEU A 70 1.35 -0.52 -16.06
N ARG A 71 2.31 -0.37 -16.98
CA ARG A 71 2.34 0.74 -17.96
C ARG A 71 1.54 0.42 -19.21
N GLU A 72 1.12 -0.82 -19.39
CA GLU A 72 0.32 -1.24 -20.55
C GLU A 72 -1.13 -0.78 -20.41
N SER A 73 -1.78 -0.54 -21.55
CA SER A 73 -3.19 -0.14 -21.58
C SER A 73 -4.09 -1.28 -21.06
N GLY A 74 -4.99 -0.97 -20.15
CA GLY A 74 -5.94 -1.95 -19.59
C GLY A 74 -5.35 -2.80 -18.45
N GLY A 75 -4.12 -2.50 -17.99
CA GLY A 75 -3.55 -3.14 -16.80
C GLY A 75 -4.25 -2.73 -15.49
N PRO A 76 -3.91 -3.41 -14.38
CA PRO A 76 -4.45 -3.08 -13.07
C PRO A 76 -4.22 -1.60 -12.68
N ALA A 77 -5.17 -1.02 -11.95
CA ALA A 77 -5.02 0.32 -11.40
C ALA A 77 -3.89 0.35 -10.36
N TRP A 78 -3.09 1.41 -10.38
CA TRP A 78 -1.97 1.55 -9.46
C TRP A 78 -1.60 3.00 -9.18
N VAL A 79 -1.00 3.24 -7.99
CA VAL A 79 -0.49 4.54 -7.54
C VAL A 79 0.82 4.37 -6.78
N GLU A 80 1.62 5.44 -6.74
CA GLU A 80 2.81 5.58 -5.89
C GLU A 80 2.50 6.53 -4.73
N LEU A 81 2.81 6.12 -3.51
CA LEU A 81 2.64 6.90 -2.29
C LEU A 81 4.00 7.21 -1.64
N PRO A 82 4.69 8.28 -2.04
CA PRO A 82 5.83 8.79 -1.30
C PRO A 82 5.40 9.29 0.08
N VAL A 83 5.86 8.63 1.18
CA VAL A 83 5.53 9.02 2.55
C VAL A 83 6.64 9.92 3.10
N VAL A 84 6.48 11.22 2.91
CA VAL A 84 7.51 12.24 3.23
C VAL A 84 7.47 12.64 4.70
N GLY A 85 6.29 12.59 5.32
CA GLY A 85 6.10 12.86 6.73
C GLY A 85 5.87 14.34 7.06
N ARG A 86 5.31 14.57 8.26
CA ARG A 86 4.81 15.87 8.71
C ARG A 86 5.87 16.98 8.75
N GLY A 87 7.12 16.65 9.08
CA GLY A 87 8.20 17.65 9.17
C GLY A 87 8.55 18.31 7.82
N ALA A 88 8.31 17.63 6.71
CA ALA A 88 8.53 18.15 5.37
C ALA A 88 7.34 18.95 4.81
N ALA A 89 6.20 18.99 5.51
CA ALA A 89 5.02 19.74 5.06
C ALA A 89 5.31 21.25 4.90
N PHE A 90 6.22 21.81 5.70
CA PHE A 90 6.69 23.19 5.54
C PHE A 90 7.46 23.43 4.24
N PHE A 91 8.06 22.38 3.64
CA PHE A 91 8.81 22.44 2.40
C PHE A 91 8.08 21.73 1.26
N ARG A 92 6.77 21.50 1.41
CA ARG A 92 5.94 20.76 0.46
C ARG A 92 6.10 21.25 -0.98
N SER A 93 5.99 22.56 -1.20
CA SER A 93 6.13 23.15 -2.54
C SER A 93 7.48 22.89 -3.18
N PHE A 94 8.55 22.86 -2.38
CA PHE A 94 9.90 22.54 -2.86
C PHE A 94 10.04 21.04 -3.20
N VAL A 95 9.53 20.16 -2.33
CA VAL A 95 9.54 18.71 -2.56
C VAL A 95 8.73 18.35 -3.79
N ASP A 96 7.49 18.84 -3.89
CA ASP A 96 6.61 18.59 -5.03
C ASP A 96 7.19 19.15 -6.33
N LYS A 97 7.81 20.35 -6.30
CA LYS A 97 8.50 20.92 -7.47
C LYS A 97 9.66 20.05 -7.92
N GLY A 98 10.44 19.52 -6.98
CA GLY A 98 11.53 18.59 -7.27
C GLY A 98 11.02 17.29 -7.91
N MET A 99 9.94 16.72 -7.41
CA MET A 99 9.33 15.52 -7.99
C MET A 99 8.72 15.80 -9.36
N ARG A 100 8.00 16.91 -9.53
CA ARG A 100 7.44 17.33 -10.84
C ARG A 100 8.51 17.56 -11.91
N SER A 101 9.69 18.02 -11.55
CA SER A 101 10.79 18.20 -12.50
C SER A 101 11.32 16.86 -13.04
N GLY A 102 11.26 15.80 -12.24
CA GLY A 102 11.63 14.43 -12.65
C GLY A 102 10.52 13.67 -13.34
N ILE A 103 9.25 13.98 -13.03
CA ILE A 103 8.07 13.31 -13.60
C ILE A 103 7.39 14.27 -14.57
N THR A 104 7.69 14.18 -15.87
CA THR A 104 7.17 15.10 -16.90
C THR A 104 5.76 14.75 -17.35
N SER A 105 5.38 13.46 -17.31
CA SER A 105 4.08 12.96 -17.72
C SER A 105 2.96 13.35 -16.73
N LEU A 106 1.90 14.00 -17.21
CA LEU A 106 0.73 14.34 -16.40
C LEU A 106 0.01 13.10 -15.84
N SER A 107 -0.03 12.01 -16.63
CA SER A 107 -0.63 10.74 -16.18
C SER A 107 0.17 10.10 -15.06
N MET A 108 1.49 10.16 -15.09
CA MET A 108 2.33 9.67 -13.97
C MET A 108 2.22 10.57 -12.75
N ARG A 109 2.12 11.89 -12.91
CA ARG A 109 1.87 12.83 -11.82
C ARG A 109 0.53 12.56 -11.13
N ALA A 110 -0.51 12.19 -11.88
CA ALA A 110 -1.81 11.82 -11.31
C ALA A 110 -1.76 10.52 -10.50
N LYS A 111 -0.79 9.65 -10.77
CA LYS A 111 -0.55 8.41 -10.03
C LYS A 111 0.40 8.57 -8.84
N THR A 112 1.07 9.71 -8.69
CA THR A 112 2.01 9.97 -7.60
C THR A 112 1.33 10.88 -6.56
N ILE A 113 0.94 10.30 -5.42
CA ILE A 113 0.18 10.96 -4.36
C ILE A 113 1.07 11.07 -3.12
N THR A 114 1.46 12.28 -2.74
CA THR A 114 2.45 12.49 -1.68
C THR A 114 1.82 12.61 -0.30
N ILE A 115 2.24 11.74 0.63
CA ILE A 115 1.72 11.72 2.00
C ILE A 115 2.57 12.60 2.92
N TYR A 116 1.99 13.74 3.37
CA TYR A 116 2.57 14.68 4.33
C TYR A 116 1.99 14.54 5.75
N SER A 117 1.67 13.33 6.17
CA SER A 117 1.08 13.03 7.48
C SER A 117 2.09 12.42 8.46
N SER A 118 1.63 12.04 9.65
CA SER A 118 2.47 11.32 10.61
C SER A 118 2.88 9.95 10.08
N ARG A 119 4.17 9.78 9.75
CA ARG A 119 4.73 8.48 9.32
C ARG A 119 4.46 7.37 10.34
N SER A 120 4.56 7.68 11.63
CA SER A 120 4.34 6.68 12.68
C SER A 120 2.89 6.23 12.77
N ALA A 121 1.93 7.15 12.57
CA ALA A 121 0.53 6.80 12.54
C ALA A 121 0.17 5.99 11.28
N PHE A 122 0.67 6.42 10.11
CA PHE A 122 0.51 5.71 8.85
C PHE A 122 1.09 4.30 8.92
N ASN A 123 2.33 4.17 9.38
CA ASN A 123 2.99 2.87 9.50
C ASN A 123 2.28 1.93 10.49
N ARG A 124 1.81 2.48 11.63
CA ARG A 124 1.09 1.67 12.62
C ARG A 124 -0.22 1.12 12.06
N ALA A 125 -0.96 1.92 11.30
CA ALA A 125 -2.21 1.48 10.68
C ALA A 125 -2.01 0.34 9.69
N LEU A 126 -0.86 0.31 9.00
CA LEU A 126 -0.50 -0.70 8.02
C LEU A 126 0.44 -1.78 8.57
N GLU A 127 0.75 -1.78 9.88
CA GLU A 127 1.69 -2.71 10.52
C GLU A 127 3.08 -2.73 9.86
N ILE A 128 3.54 -1.55 9.40
CA ILE A 128 4.83 -1.37 8.75
C ILE A 128 5.92 -1.09 9.81
N ASP A 129 6.86 -2.02 9.95
CA ASP A 129 7.93 -1.94 10.97
C ASP A 129 9.17 -1.18 10.49
N THR A 130 9.47 -1.22 9.21
CA THR A 130 10.69 -0.63 8.65
C THR A 130 10.39 0.30 7.47
N ARG A 131 11.35 1.18 7.16
CA ARG A 131 11.33 2.11 6.02
C ARG A 131 12.56 1.93 5.14
N VAL A 132 13.24 0.80 5.30
CA VAL A 132 14.46 0.49 4.53
C VAL A 132 14.10 0.08 3.12
N GLU A 133 12.97 -0.61 2.97
CA GLU A 133 12.44 -1.10 1.70
C GLU A 133 11.08 -0.46 1.38
N ILE A 134 10.61 -0.66 0.16
CA ILE A 134 9.24 -0.31 -0.26
C ILE A 134 8.23 -1.33 0.26
N TYR A 135 6.96 -0.96 0.19
CA TYR A 135 5.84 -1.89 0.35
C TYR A 135 4.91 -1.81 -0.85
N VAL A 136 4.34 -2.96 -1.20
CA VAL A 136 3.31 -3.09 -2.24
C VAL A 136 2.05 -3.60 -1.58
N ALA A 137 1.03 -2.75 -1.53
CA ALA A 137 -0.27 -3.09 -0.98
C ALA A 137 -1.30 -3.29 -2.10
N LEU A 138 -2.28 -4.14 -1.86
CA LEU A 138 -3.48 -4.28 -2.67
C LEU A 138 -4.66 -3.79 -1.84
N VAL A 139 -5.27 -2.67 -2.24
CA VAL A 139 -6.19 -1.90 -1.39
C VAL A 139 -7.50 -1.60 -2.12
N ASP A 140 -8.62 -1.87 -1.47
CA ASP A 140 -9.95 -1.47 -1.93
C ASP A 140 -10.29 -0.03 -1.51
N PRO A 141 -11.24 0.65 -2.18
CA PRO A 141 -11.68 1.99 -1.82
C PRO A 141 -12.28 2.12 -0.42
N ASP A 142 -12.75 1.04 0.20
CA ASP A 142 -13.20 1.01 1.59
C ASP A 142 -12.07 0.92 2.62
N GLY A 143 -10.83 0.74 2.15
CA GLY A 143 -9.63 0.61 2.96
C GLY A 143 -9.20 -0.82 3.25
N THR A 144 -9.94 -1.83 2.83
CA THR A 144 -9.53 -3.23 3.00
C THR A 144 -8.19 -3.49 2.31
N VAL A 145 -7.20 -4.00 3.07
CA VAL A 145 -5.88 -4.36 2.56
C VAL A 145 -5.81 -5.87 2.33
N HIS A 146 -5.97 -6.31 1.09
CA HIS A 146 -5.92 -7.74 0.73
C HIS A 146 -4.52 -8.33 0.80
N SER A 147 -3.49 -7.50 0.60
CA SER A 147 -2.10 -7.93 0.66
C SER A 147 -1.18 -6.75 0.98
N LEU A 148 -0.16 -7.01 1.79
CA LEU A 148 0.96 -6.09 2.02
C LEU A 148 2.26 -6.88 1.86
N ILE A 149 3.11 -6.46 0.92
CA ILE A 149 4.33 -7.16 0.53
C ILE A 149 5.50 -6.20 0.63
N GLN A 150 6.53 -6.56 1.37
CA GLN A 150 7.73 -5.75 1.58
C GLN A 150 8.81 -6.08 0.55
N GLY A 151 9.53 -5.05 0.07
CA GLY A 151 10.81 -5.13 -0.64
C GLY A 151 10.71 -5.41 -2.14
N ASP A 152 11.86 -5.74 -2.72
CA ASP A 152 12.04 -5.91 -4.16
C ASP A 152 11.17 -7.02 -4.75
N VAL A 153 10.87 -6.89 -6.04
CA VAL A 153 10.06 -7.83 -6.80
C VAL A 153 10.75 -9.19 -6.92
N THR A 154 9.98 -10.26 -6.71
CA THR A 154 10.37 -11.65 -6.98
C THR A 154 9.17 -12.41 -7.54
N GLU A 155 9.40 -13.55 -8.22
CA GLU A 155 8.30 -14.38 -8.73
C GLU A 155 7.32 -14.81 -7.64
N ALA A 156 7.84 -15.19 -6.47
CA ALA A 156 7.02 -15.59 -5.33
C ALA A 156 6.12 -14.44 -4.84
N LYS A 157 6.65 -13.22 -4.79
CA LYS A 157 5.91 -12.03 -4.37
C LYS A 157 4.86 -11.62 -5.42
N VAL A 158 5.18 -11.72 -6.71
CA VAL A 158 4.21 -11.51 -7.81
C VAL A 158 3.07 -12.51 -7.72
N LYS A 159 3.38 -13.80 -7.51
CA LYS A 159 2.36 -14.84 -7.31
C LYS A 159 1.48 -14.55 -6.09
N LYS A 160 2.10 -14.12 -4.96
CA LYS A 160 1.37 -13.73 -3.74
C LYS A 160 0.42 -12.57 -4.01
N LEU A 161 0.89 -11.51 -4.69
CA LEU A 161 0.06 -10.34 -5.02
C LEU A 161 -1.12 -10.74 -5.91
N ARG A 162 -0.87 -11.53 -6.97
CA ARG A 162 -1.93 -12.00 -7.88
C ARG A 162 -2.96 -12.89 -7.19
N ALA A 163 -2.53 -13.73 -6.26
CA ALA A 163 -3.43 -14.59 -5.50
C ALA A 163 -4.31 -13.84 -4.49
N ALA A 164 -3.96 -12.60 -4.16
CA ALA A 164 -4.71 -11.73 -3.26
C ALA A 164 -5.77 -10.88 -3.97
N TYR A 165 -5.84 -10.90 -5.31
CA TYR A 165 -6.96 -10.29 -6.04
C TYR A 165 -8.24 -11.04 -5.71
N PRO A 166 -9.32 -10.31 -5.35
CA PRO A 166 -10.61 -10.90 -5.03
C PRO A 166 -11.29 -11.56 -6.22
#